data_871b951aa3cd8b99faa0e1101d9f48a5
#
_entry.id   871b951aa3cd8b99faa0e1101d9f48a5
#
_cell.length_a   1.000
_cell.length_b   1.000
_cell.length_c   1.000
_cell.angle_alpha   90.00
_cell.angle_beta   90.00
_cell.angle_gamma   90.00
#
_symmetry.space_group_name_H-M   'P 1'
#
loop_
_entity.id
_entity.type
_entity.pdbx_description
1 polymer ?
#
loop_
_entity_poly.entity_id
_entity_poly.type
_entity_poly.pdbx_seq_one_letter_code
_entity_poly.pdbx_strand_id
1 'polypeptide(L)'
;MSEQLWGGRFSKTTDEMINEFQASIGFDKRMYHEDIAGSIAHAAMLAKCGILTAEDRDNIIGGLKDILAQIEKGEFSFDVALEDIHMNIEKRLTDAIGEAGGRLHTARSRNDQVALDTHMYVRRQVVEVQRLIEDLQRALVETAEKYGDVIMPGYTHLQRAQPILFSHHLMAYFSMLSRDFARFQGVYQRADIMPLGAGALAGTTFPIDREFVAKQLNFEKIYNNSLDAVSDRDYIMEFLSAASMLMVHLSRLSEETILWCSREFSFVELDDAHCTGSSMMPQKKNPDVSELVRGKTGRVIGHLMAMLTTVKGLPLAYNKDLQEDKEGIFDAIDTVKFSLAVYAQLLRGMKVNQEVMKRAVTEDFSNATDLADYLVKKGMPFRQAHAVSGKAVHYCIEQKKWLEDMTMEEFQSLSPLFGADIKEAILPETCVKNRNSFGGTSYRQVDLQLQAARELLAAEAKLADGAASRQVIVK
;
A
#
# COMPACT_ATOMS: atom_id res chain seq x y z
N MET A 1 24.22 -39.46 3.50
CA MET A 1 22.75 -39.47 3.51
C MET A 1 22.36 -38.64 4.72
N SER A 2 21.76 -37.49 4.53
CA SER A 2 21.28 -36.66 5.65
C SER A 2 20.09 -37.39 6.28
N GLU A 3 20.24 -37.88 7.51
CA GLU A 3 19.10 -38.36 8.29
C GLU A 3 18.14 -37.18 8.51
N GLN A 4 16.91 -37.33 8.06
CA GLN A 4 15.85 -36.34 8.34
C GLN A 4 15.61 -36.29 9.86
N LEU A 5 15.63 -35.09 10.46
CA LEU A 5 15.49 -34.89 11.91
C LEU A 5 14.21 -35.51 12.52
N TRP A 6 13.20 -35.85 11.67
CA TRP A 6 11.93 -36.47 12.06
C TRP A 6 11.77 -37.91 11.56
N GLY A 7 12.84 -38.55 11.07
CA GLY A 7 12.81 -39.83 10.38
C GLY A 7 12.54 -41.09 11.21
N GLY A 8 12.46 -41.00 12.54
CA GLY A 8 12.49 -42.17 13.43
C GLY A 8 11.38 -43.22 13.26
N ARG A 9 10.25 -42.86 12.60
CA ARG A 9 9.12 -43.81 12.30
C ARG A 9 9.23 -44.44 10.90
N PHE A 10 9.95 -43.78 9.98
CA PHE A 10 9.90 -44.16 8.58
C PHE A 10 11.01 -45.18 8.23
N SER A 11 10.65 -46.17 7.47
CA SER A 11 11.55 -47.24 7.00
C SER A 11 12.21 -46.94 5.66
N LYS A 12 11.86 -45.83 5.01
CA LYS A 12 12.39 -45.37 3.72
C LYS A 12 12.70 -43.87 3.75
N THR A 13 13.71 -43.45 3.03
CA THR A 13 13.99 -42.04 2.75
C THR A 13 12.92 -41.45 1.83
N THR A 14 12.59 -40.17 2.02
CA THR A 14 11.68 -39.44 1.13
C THR A 14 12.29 -39.33 -0.28
N ASP A 15 11.49 -39.46 -1.30
CA ASP A 15 11.88 -39.26 -2.70
C ASP A 15 12.34 -37.81 -2.93
N GLU A 16 13.36 -37.61 -3.76
CA GLU A 16 13.96 -36.31 -4.03
C GLU A 16 12.94 -35.33 -4.62
N MET A 17 12.10 -35.79 -5.56
CA MET A 17 11.03 -34.98 -6.16
C MET A 17 9.98 -34.54 -5.12
N ILE A 18 9.69 -35.39 -4.13
CA ILE A 18 8.77 -35.06 -3.03
C ILE A 18 9.41 -34.03 -2.10
N ASN A 19 10.71 -34.13 -1.83
CA ASN A 19 11.44 -33.13 -1.04
C ASN A 19 11.42 -31.77 -1.73
N GLU A 20 11.69 -31.70 -3.04
CA GLU A 20 11.60 -30.46 -3.81
C GLU A 20 10.19 -29.87 -3.81
N PHE A 21 9.16 -30.72 -4.01
CA PHE A 21 7.76 -30.27 -4.02
C PHE A 21 7.30 -29.69 -2.67
N GLN A 22 7.81 -30.22 -1.55
CA GLN A 22 7.42 -29.78 -0.22
C GLN A 22 8.27 -28.60 0.31
N ALA A 23 9.44 -28.37 -0.26
CA ALA A 23 10.38 -27.37 0.22
C ALA A 23 9.85 -25.94 0.05
N SER A 24 9.99 -25.15 1.11
CA SER A 24 9.65 -23.72 1.13
C SER A 24 10.87 -22.80 1.16
N ILE A 25 12.08 -23.36 1.32
CA ILE A 25 13.33 -22.56 1.43
C ILE A 25 13.54 -21.61 0.25
N GLY A 26 13.01 -21.91 -0.93
CA GLY A 26 13.09 -21.06 -2.12
C GLY A 26 12.55 -19.64 -1.88
N PHE A 27 11.52 -19.51 -1.06
CA PHE A 27 10.85 -18.26 -0.77
C PHE A 27 10.88 -17.87 0.71
N ASP A 28 10.82 -18.79 1.68
CA ASP A 28 10.73 -18.49 3.11
C ASP A 28 12.07 -18.05 3.72
N LYS A 29 13.20 -18.29 3.04
CA LYS A 29 14.52 -17.78 3.44
C LYS A 29 14.55 -16.28 3.73
N ARG A 30 13.62 -15.50 3.20
CA ARG A 30 13.52 -14.05 3.47
C ARG A 30 13.03 -13.72 4.88
N MET A 31 12.59 -14.72 5.65
CA MET A 31 12.21 -14.59 7.07
C MET A 31 13.35 -14.94 8.03
N TYR A 32 14.60 -15.11 7.56
CA TYR A 32 15.74 -15.50 8.40
C TYR A 32 15.93 -14.61 9.63
N HIS A 33 15.67 -13.34 9.49
CA HIS A 33 15.81 -12.37 10.58
C HIS A 33 14.76 -12.62 11.69
N GLU A 34 13.53 -12.89 11.30
CA GLU A 34 12.43 -13.19 12.19
C GLU A 34 12.64 -14.51 12.92
N ASP A 35 13.06 -15.56 12.22
CA ASP A 35 13.36 -16.87 12.81
C ASP A 35 14.50 -16.79 13.86
N ILE A 36 15.57 -16.09 13.53
CA ILE A 36 16.70 -15.90 14.45
C ILE A 36 16.27 -15.09 15.67
N ALA A 37 15.54 -13.99 15.49
CA ALA A 37 15.06 -13.18 16.60
C ALA A 37 14.10 -13.95 17.52
N GLY A 38 13.16 -14.69 16.93
CA GLY A 38 12.24 -15.57 17.66
C GLY A 38 12.97 -16.67 18.44
N SER A 39 13.96 -17.31 17.81
CA SER A 39 14.78 -18.35 18.42
C SER A 39 15.65 -17.83 19.58
N ILE A 40 16.22 -16.62 19.46
CA ILE A 40 16.94 -15.94 20.55
C ILE A 40 16.03 -15.69 21.75
N ALA A 41 14.84 -15.14 21.52
CA ALA A 41 13.88 -14.88 22.57
C ALA A 41 13.40 -16.19 23.26
N HIS A 42 13.21 -17.25 22.47
CA HIS A 42 12.83 -18.57 22.95
C HIS A 42 13.92 -19.19 23.83
N ALA A 43 15.20 -19.19 23.39
CA ALA A 43 16.33 -19.68 24.18
C ALA A 43 16.47 -18.92 25.51
N ALA A 44 16.32 -17.59 25.48
CA ALA A 44 16.35 -16.76 26.69
C ALA A 44 15.22 -17.13 27.66
N MET A 45 14.01 -17.39 27.16
CA MET A 45 12.86 -17.83 27.96
C MET A 45 13.09 -19.23 28.56
N LEU A 46 13.59 -20.18 27.78
CA LEU A 46 13.87 -21.54 28.27
C LEU A 46 14.89 -21.52 29.43
N ALA A 47 15.93 -20.70 29.33
CA ALA A 47 16.91 -20.54 30.42
C ALA A 47 16.27 -19.84 31.62
N LYS A 48 15.48 -18.81 31.43
CA LYS A 48 14.73 -18.15 32.53
C LYS A 48 13.84 -19.13 33.30
N CYS A 49 13.24 -20.07 32.59
CA CYS A 49 12.35 -21.09 33.16
C CYS A 49 13.10 -22.32 33.71
N GLY A 50 14.42 -22.32 33.67
CA GLY A 50 15.29 -23.43 34.18
C GLY A 50 15.25 -24.69 33.29
N ILE A 51 14.79 -24.57 32.06
CA ILE A 51 14.73 -25.67 31.06
C ILE A 51 16.09 -25.81 30.35
N LEU A 52 16.76 -24.70 30.06
CA LEU A 52 18.13 -24.65 29.59
C LEU A 52 19.08 -24.13 30.68
N THR A 53 20.34 -24.52 30.61
CA THR A 53 21.38 -23.87 31.37
C THR A 53 21.72 -22.48 30.83
N ALA A 54 22.38 -21.64 31.64
CA ALA A 54 22.87 -20.36 31.15
C ALA A 54 23.90 -20.51 30.04
N GLU A 55 24.75 -21.54 30.13
CA GLU A 55 25.78 -21.86 29.13
C GLU A 55 25.14 -22.28 27.80
N ASP A 56 24.14 -23.18 27.81
CA ASP A 56 23.39 -23.57 26.60
C ASP A 56 22.75 -22.34 25.92
N ARG A 57 22.09 -21.49 26.71
CA ARG A 57 21.51 -20.25 26.20
C ARG A 57 22.51 -19.36 25.50
N ASP A 58 23.67 -19.13 26.16
CA ASP A 58 24.70 -18.22 25.63
C ASP A 58 25.35 -18.79 24.36
N ASN A 59 25.57 -20.09 24.30
CA ASN A 59 26.06 -20.78 23.11
C ASN A 59 25.04 -20.71 21.96
N ILE A 60 23.77 -20.95 22.24
CA ILE A 60 22.69 -20.87 21.23
C ILE A 60 22.58 -19.42 20.69
N ILE A 61 22.53 -18.43 21.56
CA ILE A 61 22.40 -17.01 21.13
C ILE A 61 23.66 -16.60 20.34
N GLY A 62 24.85 -16.97 20.77
CA GLY A 62 26.10 -16.70 20.02
C GLY A 62 26.07 -17.34 18.63
N GLY A 63 25.75 -18.64 18.54
CA GLY A 63 25.65 -19.35 17.26
C GLY A 63 24.60 -18.77 16.31
N LEU A 64 23.44 -18.35 16.83
CA LEU A 64 22.38 -17.70 16.01
C LEU A 64 22.84 -16.34 15.47
N LYS A 65 23.57 -15.55 16.24
CA LYS A 65 24.16 -14.28 15.77
C LYS A 65 25.22 -14.49 14.70
N ASP A 66 26.07 -15.52 14.87
CA ASP A 66 27.06 -15.87 13.85
C ASP A 66 26.39 -16.33 12.54
N ILE A 67 25.30 -17.10 12.63
CA ILE A 67 24.48 -17.48 11.45
C ILE A 67 23.88 -16.27 10.77
N LEU A 68 23.30 -15.33 11.53
CA LEU A 68 22.78 -14.09 10.99
C LEU A 68 23.85 -13.34 10.20
N ALA A 69 25.04 -13.16 10.79
CA ALA A 69 26.15 -12.49 10.12
C ALA A 69 26.62 -13.22 8.85
N GLN A 70 26.59 -14.55 8.81
CA GLN A 70 26.89 -15.33 7.61
C GLN A 70 25.85 -15.13 6.51
N ILE A 71 24.55 -15.10 6.86
CA ILE A 71 23.47 -14.85 5.89
C ILE A 71 23.60 -13.44 5.30
N GLU A 72 23.80 -12.42 6.14
CA GLU A 72 23.94 -11.02 5.70
C GLU A 72 25.15 -10.78 4.82
N LYS A 73 26.25 -11.54 5.02
CA LYS A 73 27.45 -11.51 4.16
C LYS A 73 27.30 -12.33 2.89
N GLY A 74 26.22 -13.11 2.73
CA GLY A 74 26.07 -14.04 1.61
C GLY A 74 26.96 -15.30 1.69
N GLU A 75 27.45 -15.61 2.88
CA GLU A 75 28.34 -16.76 3.16
C GLU A 75 27.56 -18.02 3.60
N PHE A 76 26.24 -17.89 3.81
CA PHE A 76 25.37 -18.98 4.21
C PHE A 76 24.77 -19.67 2.97
N SER A 77 24.94 -20.99 2.87
CA SER A 77 24.34 -21.82 1.83
C SER A 77 23.05 -22.45 2.34
N PHE A 78 21.95 -22.22 1.65
CA PHE A 78 20.65 -22.86 1.92
C PHE A 78 20.58 -24.19 1.17
N ASP A 79 20.12 -25.24 1.87
CA ASP A 79 19.95 -26.58 1.33
C ASP A 79 18.46 -26.92 1.20
N VAL A 80 18.02 -27.25 0.00
CA VAL A 80 16.62 -27.67 -0.31
C VAL A 80 16.25 -28.98 0.43
N ALA A 81 17.22 -29.87 0.68
CA ALA A 81 16.99 -31.09 1.42
C ALA A 81 16.61 -30.85 2.90
N LEU A 82 16.82 -29.63 3.40
CA LEU A 82 16.42 -29.17 4.73
C LEU A 82 15.08 -28.42 4.72
N GLU A 83 14.30 -28.55 3.68
CA GLU A 83 12.90 -28.12 3.53
C GLU A 83 12.67 -26.60 3.68
N ASP A 84 12.93 -26.01 4.84
CA ASP A 84 12.58 -24.62 5.21
C ASP A 84 13.73 -23.84 5.85
N ILE A 85 13.54 -22.55 6.06
CA ILE A 85 14.54 -21.67 6.71
C ILE A 85 14.85 -22.13 8.12
N HIS A 86 13.88 -22.64 8.84
CA HIS A 86 14.01 -23.05 10.24
C HIS A 86 14.94 -24.26 10.36
N MET A 87 14.75 -25.29 9.53
CA MET A 87 15.65 -26.46 9.52
C MET A 87 17.06 -26.13 9.05
N ASN A 88 17.18 -25.23 8.07
CA ASN A 88 18.48 -24.74 7.62
C ASN A 88 19.26 -24.05 8.75
N ILE A 89 18.61 -23.18 9.53
CA ILE A 89 19.23 -22.51 10.69
C ILE A 89 19.48 -23.49 11.82
N GLU A 90 18.54 -24.34 12.18
CA GLU A 90 18.67 -25.33 13.27
C GLU A 90 19.80 -26.33 13.00
N LYS A 91 19.91 -26.85 11.79
CA LYS A 91 20.99 -27.76 11.39
C LYS A 91 22.33 -27.07 11.46
N ARG A 92 22.45 -25.85 10.90
CA ARG A 92 23.70 -25.07 10.95
C ARG A 92 24.12 -24.74 12.37
N LEU A 93 23.15 -24.41 13.23
CA LEU A 93 23.42 -24.16 14.66
C LEU A 93 23.93 -25.42 15.34
N THR A 94 23.26 -26.56 15.14
CA THR A 94 23.68 -27.85 15.74
C THR A 94 25.06 -28.30 15.28
N ASP A 95 25.39 -28.10 13.99
CA ASP A 95 26.72 -28.38 13.46
C ASP A 95 27.78 -27.48 14.07
N ALA A 96 27.45 -26.25 14.42
CA ALA A 96 28.41 -25.30 14.99
C ALA A 96 28.63 -25.49 16.49
N ILE A 97 27.59 -25.78 17.28
CA ILE A 97 27.64 -25.79 18.75
C ILE A 97 27.28 -27.16 19.38
N GLY A 98 27.04 -28.19 18.57
CA GLY A 98 26.77 -29.56 19.04
C GLY A 98 25.37 -29.71 19.70
N GLU A 99 25.30 -30.56 20.74
CA GLU A 99 24.01 -30.91 21.42
C GLU A 99 23.21 -29.71 21.94
N ALA A 100 23.89 -28.63 22.34
CA ALA A 100 23.23 -27.42 22.79
C ALA A 100 22.26 -26.85 21.69
N GLY A 101 22.67 -26.93 20.42
CA GLY A 101 21.84 -26.50 19.28
C GLY A 101 20.52 -27.29 19.18
N GLY A 102 20.57 -28.61 19.37
CA GLY A 102 19.39 -29.45 19.35
C GLY A 102 18.39 -29.19 20.49
N ARG A 103 18.88 -28.62 21.64
CA ARG A 103 17.99 -28.28 22.76
C ARG A 103 17.11 -27.02 22.50
N LEU A 104 17.45 -26.22 21.50
CA LEU A 104 16.68 -25.03 21.14
C LEU A 104 15.20 -25.36 20.80
N HIS A 105 14.93 -26.53 20.24
CA HIS A 105 13.57 -26.93 19.83
C HIS A 105 12.67 -27.33 21.00
N THR A 106 13.19 -27.41 22.23
CA THR A 106 12.42 -27.77 23.43
C THR A 106 11.21 -26.88 23.62
N ALA A 107 10.04 -27.47 23.90
CA ALA A 107 8.76 -26.77 24.14
C ALA A 107 8.24 -25.96 22.92
N ARG A 108 8.74 -26.20 21.73
CA ARG A 108 8.36 -25.51 20.49
C ARG A 108 7.94 -26.54 19.42
N SER A 109 7.03 -26.12 18.54
CA SER A 109 6.70 -26.82 17.30
C SER A 109 7.09 -25.96 16.10
N ARG A 110 7.30 -26.59 14.93
CA ARG A 110 7.40 -25.87 13.66
C ARG A 110 6.18 -24.96 13.44
N ASN A 111 4.97 -25.40 13.88
CA ASN A 111 3.72 -24.70 13.66
C ASN A 111 3.69 -23.32 14.35
N ASP A 112 4.03 -23.21 15.64
CA ASP A 112 4.07 -21.93 16.34
C ASP A 112 5.30 -21.09 15.99
N GLN A 113 6.39 -21.71 15.54
CA GLN A 113 7.59 -21.04 15.04
C GLN A 113 7.29 -20.31 13.72
N VAL A 114 6.75 -20.99 12.72
CA VAL A 114 6.42 -20.37 11.42
C VAL A 114 5.33 -19.32 11.55
N ALA A 115 4.35 -19.53 12.45
CA ALA A 115 3.34 -18.52 12.75
C ALA A 115 3.97 -17.26 13.32
N LEU A 116 4.90 -17.38 14.30
CA LEU A 116 5.61 -16.24 14.87
C LEU A 116 6.36 -15.45 13.81
N ASP A 117 7.15 -16.14 12.97
CA ASP A 117 7.99 -15.49 11.97
C ASP A 117 7.15 -14.74 10.93
N THR A 118 6.03 -15.33 10.52
CA THR A 118 5.11 -14.69 9.58
C THR A 118 4.45 -13.44 10.20
N HIS A 119 4.04 -13.50 11.47
CA HIS A 119 3.54 -12.32 12.21
C HIS A 119 4.58 -11.20 12.28
N MET A 120 5.82 -11.53 12.67
CA MET A 120 6.90 -10.56 12.77
C MET A 120 7.24 -9.95 11.40
N TYR A 121 7.30 -10.79 10.36
CA TYR A 121 7.55 -10.35 9.00
C TYR A 121 6.47 -9.38 8.49
N VAL A 122 5.20 -9.73 8.64
CA VAL A 122 4.08 -8.86 8.21
C VAL A 122 4.09 -7.54 8.99
N ARG A 123 4.32 -7.56 10.32
CA ARG A 123 4.47 -6.32 11.11
C ARG A 123 5.54 -5.39 10.53
N ARG A 124 6.70 -5.93 10.18
CA ARG A 124 7.80 -5.16 9.59
C ARG A 124 7.40 -4.60 8.23
N GLN A 125 6.82 -5.41 7.36
CA GLN A 125 6.42 -4.98 6.02
C GLN A 125 5.30 -3.94 6.03
N VAL A 126 4.37 -4.03 6.96
CA VAL A 126 3.33 -2.99 7.13
C VAL A 126 3.95 -1.62 7.39
N VAL A 127 4.94 -1.54 8.29
CA VAL A 127 5.63 -0.26 8.59
C VAL A 127 6.34 0.29 7.34
N GLU A 128 6.99 -0.58 6.56
CA GLU A 128 7.64 -0.15 5.31
C GLU A 128 6.62 0.35 4.29
N VAL A 129 5.48 -0.33 4.13
CA VAL A 129 4.39 0.12 3.25
C VAL A 129 3.81 1.45 3.71
N GLN A 130 3.57 1.63 5.02
CA GLN A 130 3.09 2.90 5.57
C GLN A 130 4.02 4.07 5.28
N ARG A 131 5.33 3.88 5.40
CA ARG A 131 6.33 4.92 5.05
C ARG A 131 6.32 5.27 3.56
N LEU A 132 6.10 4.28 2.69
CA LEU A 132 5.98 4.52 1.25
C LEU A 132 4.66 5.21 0.88
N ILE A 133 3.56 4.91 1.57
CA ILE A 133 2.30 5.65 1.44
C ILE A 133 2.52 7.12 1.85
N GLU A 134 3.18 7.37 2.97
CA GLU A 134 3.53 8.71 3.44
C GLU A 134 4.39 9.47 2.43
N ASP A 135 5.38 8.82 1.81
CA ASP A 135 6.23 9.45 0.78
C ASP A 135 5.42 9.84 -0.47
N LEU A 136 4.50 8.98 -0.90
CA LEU A 136 3.60 9.29 -2.02
C LEU A 136 2.61 10.42 -1.66
N GLN A 137 2.08 10.43 -0.43
CA GLN A 137 1.25 11.53 0.07
C GLN A 137 2.00 12.86 0.08
N ARG A 138 3.28 12.87 0.50
CA ARG A 138 4.14 14.06 0.44
C ARG A 138 4.33 14.53 -1.00
N ALA A 139 4.59 13.61 -1.94
CA ALA A 139 4.72 13.95 -3.35
C ALA A 139 3.44 14.59 -3.93
N LEU A 140 2.26 14.12 -3.51
CA LEU A 140 0.97 14.72 -3.89
C LEU A 140 0.81 16.13 -3.32
N VAL A 141 1.16 16.36 -2.05
CA VAL A 141 1.10 17.69 -1.41
C VAL A 141 2.09 18.63 -2.09
N GLU A 142 3.35 18.24 -2.27
CA GLU A 142 4.39 19.02 -2.95
C GLU A 142 3.96 19.44 -4.36
N THR A 143 3.35 18.50 -5.12
CA THR A 143 2.87 18.77 -6.47
C THR A 143 1.63 19.68 -6.45
N ALA A 144 0.71 19.46 -5.51
CA ALA A 144 -0.48 20.31 -5.34
C ALA A 144 -0.12 21.75 -4.95
N GLU A 145 0.89 21.95 -4.10
CA GLU A 145 1.41 23.28 -3.75
C GLU A 145 2.10 23.97 -4.91
N LYS A 146 2.95 23.22 -5.64
CA LYS A 146 3.69 23.74 -6.81
C LYS A 146 2.76 24.27 -7.90
N TYR A 147 1.61 23.64 -8.08
CA TYR A 147 0.63 23.95 -9.13
C TYR A 147 -0.71 24.42 -8.55
N GLY A 148 -0.69 25.11 -7.42
CA GLY A 148 -1.86 25.49 -6.63
C GLY A 148 -2.92 26.29 -7.36
N ASP A 149 -2.50 27.13 -8.31
CA ASP A 149 -3.39 28.03 -9.06
C ASP A 149 -3.85 27.46 -10.42
N VAL A 150 -3.38 26.26 -10.78
CA VAL A 150 -3.69 25.67 -12.08
C VAL A 150 -5.14 25.18 -12.12
N ILE A 151 -5.93 25.75 -13.03
CA ILE A 151 -7.30 25.34 -13.29
C ILE A 151 -7.31 24.31 -14.43
N MET A 152 -8.05 23.25 -14.24
CA MET A 152 -8.31 22.22 -15.23
C MET A 152 -9.80 21.91 -15.35
N PRO A 153 -10.27 21.31 -16.45
CA PRO A 153 -11.61 20.78 -16.48
C PRO A 153 -11.72 19.56 -15.54
N GLY A 154 -12.70 19.55 -14.66
CA GLY A 154 -13.17 18.35 -13.96
C GLY A 154 -14.03 17.51 -14.90
N TYR A 155 -14.00 16.19 -14.74
CA TYR A 155 -14.66 15.24 -15.61
C TYR A 155 -15.71 14.42 -14.89
N THR A 156 -16.85 14.20 -15.55
CA THR A 156 -17.79 13.11 -15.27
C THR A 156 -18.10 12.40 -16.59
N HIS A 157 -18.21 11.07 -16.59
CA HIS A 157 -18.44 10.27 -17.81
C HIS A 157 -17.39 10.51 -18.91
N LEU A 158 -16.14 10.88 -18.54
CA LEU A 158 -15.08 11.36 -19.45
C LEU A 158 -15.50 12.57 -20.31
N GLN A 159 -16.53 13.32 -19.88
CA GLN A 159 -16.92 14.59 -20.47
C GLN A 159 -16.50 15.74 -19.54
N ARG A 160 -16.08 16.86 -20.11
CA ARG A 160 -15.77 18.07 -19.34
C ARG A 160 -17.03 18.53 -18.61
N ALA A 161 -16.89 18.81 -17.32
CA ALA A 161 -18.02 19.11 -16.45
C ALA A 161 -17.94 20.53 -15.86
N GLN A 162 -17.00 20.77 -14.98
CA GLN A 162 -16.84 22.07 -14.31
C GLN A 162 -15.36 22.39 -14.10
N PRO A 163 -14.96 23.68 -14.05
CA PRO A 163 -13.59 24.07 -13.70
C PRO A 163 -13.26 23.67 -12.26
N ILE A 164 -12.12 23.06 -12.05
CA ILE A 164 -11.55 22.71 -10.74
C ILE A 164 -10.07 23.10 -10.67
N LEU A 165 -9.53 23.20 -9.48
CA LEU A 165 -8.06 23.26 -9.30
C LEU A 165 -7.44 21.90 -9.51
N PHE A 166 -6.29 21.84 -10.18
CA PHE A 166 -5.48 20.63 -10.29
C PHE A 166 -5.05 20.13 -8.92
N SER A 167 -4.69 21.04 -8.01
CA SER A 167 -4.38 20.76 -6.61
C SER A 167 -5.54 20.08 -5.89
N HIS A 168 -6.79 20.52 -6.12
CA HIS A 168 -7.99 19.87 -5.57
C HIS A 168 -8.11 18.42 -6.04
N HIS A 169 -7.84 18.14 -7.31
CA HIS A 169 -7.85 16.80 -7.88
C HIS A 169 -6.81 15.88 -7.19
N LEU A 170 -5.58 16.38 -7.02
CA LEU A 170 -4.52 15.63 -6.33
C LEU A 170 -4.84 15.34 -4.87
N MET A 171 -5.50 16.28 -4.17
CA MET A 171 -5.92 16.07 -2.77
C MET A 171 -7.01 15.01 -2.60
N ALA A 172 -7.74 14.66 -3.66
CA ALA A 172 -8.63 13.50 -3.64
C ALA A 172 -7.84 12.19 -3.51
N TYR A 173 -6.72 12.04 -4.22
CA TYR A 173 -5.81 10.89 -4.08
C TYR A 173 -5.10 10.87 -2.72
N PHE A 174 -4.69 12.02 -2.22
CA PHE A 174 -4.19 12.12 -0.84
C PHE A 174 -5.19 11.51 0.16
N SER A 175 -6.46 11.88 0.05
CA SER A 175 -7.51 11.37 0.93
C SER A 175 -7.74 9.84 0.79
N MET A 176 -7.54 9.27 -0.42
CA MET A 176 -7.59 7.82 -0.63
C MET A 176 -6.43 7.12 0.09
N LEU A 177 -5.21 7.64 -0.06
CA LEU A 177 -4.00 7.09 0.58
C LEU A 177 -4.05 7.18 2.11
N SER A 178 -4.64 8.23 2.68
CA SER A 178 -4.85 8.31 4.14
C SER A 178 -5.75 7.20 4.66
N ARG A 179 -6.79 6.85 3.92
CA ARG A 179 -7.62 5.68 4.26
C ARG A 179 -6.87 4.37 4.12
N ASP A 180 -5.93 4.28 3.16
CA ASP A 180 -5.08 3.09 2.99
C ASP A 180 -4.08 2.97 4.13
N PHE A 181 -3.43 4.08 4.55
CA PHE A 181 -2.58 4.09 5.73
C PHE A 181 -3.31 3.55 6.97
N ALA A 182 -4.53 4.01 7.20
CA ALA A 182 -5.35 3.55 8.33
C ALA A 182 -5.70 2.05 8.24
N ARG A 183 -5.92 1.50 7.02
CA ARG A 183 -6.12 0.06 6.81
C ARG A 183 -4.89 -0.74 7.22
N PHE A 184 -3.70 -0.33 6.78
CA PHE A 184 -2.45 -0.98 7.16
C PHE A 184 -2.16 -0.86 8.66
N GLN A 185 -2.53 0.26 9.31
CA GLN A 185 -2.47 0.35 10.76
C GLN A 185 -3.35 -0.69 11.46
N GLY A 186 -4.53 -0.97 10.91
CA GLY A 186 -5.39 -2.06 11.38
C GLY A 186 -4.75 -3.44 11.19
N VAL A 187 -4.12 -3.70 10.05
CA VAL A 187 -3.37 -4.95 9.80
C VAL A 187 -2.24 -5.12 10.82
N TYR A 188 -1.47 -4.07 11.09
CA TYR A 188 -0.41 -4.09 12.10
C TYR A 188 -0.94 -4.54 13.47
N GLN A 189 -2.05 -3.97 13.92
CA GLN A 189 -2.65 -4.31 15.22
C GLN A 189 -3.07 -5.78 15.32
N ARG A 190 -3.53 -6.39 14.24
CA ARG A 190 -3.92 -7.82 14.22
C ARG A 190 -2.72 -8.73 14.06
N ALA A 191 -1.68 -8.31 13.35
CA ALA A 191 -0.42 -9.03 13.31
C ALA A 191 0.38 -8.93 14.63
N ASP A 192 0.03 -7.99 15.53
CA ASP A 192 0.75 -7.73 16.79
C ASP A 192 0.22 -8.61 17.95
N ILE A 193 -0.01 -9.90 17.67
CA ILE A 193 -0.44 -10.92 18.63
C ILE A 193 0.53 -12.09 18.53
N MET A 194 1.21 -12.43 19.64
CA MET A 194 2.28 -13.43 19.65
C MET A 194 1.74 -14.86 19.74
N PRO A 195 2.07 -15.74 18.77
CA PRO A 195 1.62 -17.14 18.77
C PRO A 195 2.55 -18.09 19.52
N LEU A 196 3.85 -17.78 19.69
CA LEU A 196 4.85 -18.71 20.21
C LEU A 196 4.47 -19.25 21.59
N GLY A 197 4.74 -20.53 21.81
CA GLY A 197 4.33 -21.29 22.99
C GLY A 197 2.97 -21.98 22.83
N ALA A 198 2.33 -21.85 21.66
CA ALA A 198 1.16 -22.64 21.31
C ALA A 198 1.50 -24.11 21.00
N GLY A 199 2.78 -24.40 20.78
CA GLY A 199 3.22 -25.73 20.34
C GLY A 199 2.64 -26.08 18.99
N ALA A 200 2.35 -27.38 18.77
CA ALA A 200 1.70 -27.79 17.51
C ALA A 200 0.26 -27.30 17.38
N LEU A 201 -0.48 -27.27 18.52
CA LEU A 201 -1.88 -26.85 18.61
C LEU A 201 -2.45 -26.82 20.03
N ALA A 202 -1.84 -27.53 20.98
CA ALA A 202 -2.40 -27.81 22.32
C ALA A 202 -1.61 -27.16 23.48
N GLY A 203 -0.67 -26.28 23.16
CA GLY A 203 0.28 -25.76 24.13
C GLY A 203 1.42 -26.78 24.40
N THR A 204 2.07 -26.66 25.56
CA THR A 204 3.20 -27.49 25.97
C THR A 204 3.08 -27.91 27.44
N THR A 205 3.72 -29.02 27.79
CA THR A 205 3.81 -29.50 29.19
C THR A 205 4.91 -28.81 29.99
N PHE A 206 5.76 -28.03 29.35
CA PHE A 206 6.83 -27.29 30.01
C PHE A 206 6.31 -25.97 30.61
N PRO A 207 6.87 -25.52 31.74
CA PRO A 207 6.46 -24.28 32.41
C PRO A 207 7.08 -23.04 31.73
N ILE A 208 6.71 -22.80 30.47
CA ILE A 208 7.20 -21.69 29.65
C ILE A 208 6.56 -20.35 30.06
N ASP A 209 7.27 -19.26 29.80
CA ASP A 209 6.84 -17.89 30.03
C ASP A 209 6.58 -17.14 28.72
N ARG A 210 5.35 -17.23 28.23
CA ARG A 210 4.93 -16.56 26.97
C ARG A 210 4.95 -15.03 27.06
N GLU A 211 4.66 -14.46 28.25
CA GLU A 211 4.68 -13.02 28.45
C GLU A 211 6.11 -12.46 28.33
N PHE A 212 7.09 -13.21 28.86
CA PHE A 212 8.49 -12.85 28.68
C PHE A 212 8.89 -12.82 27.21
N VAL A 213 8.50 -13.82 26.41
CA VAL A 213 8.79 -13.86 24.97
C VAL A 213 8.11 -12.72 24.24
N ALA A 214 6.83 -12.46 24.51
CA ALA A 214 6.08 -11.36 23.92
C ALA A 214 6.77 -10.01 24.18
N LYS A 215 7.25 -9.79 25.41
CA LYS A 215 8.00 -8.58 25.78
C LYS A 215 9.33 -8.47 25.04
N GLN A 216 10.08 -9.58 24.92
CA GLN A 216 11.36 -9.60 24.17
C GLN A 216 11.19 -9.28 22.70
N LEU A 217 10.07 -9.73 22.11
CA LEU A 217 9.73 -9.53 20.69
C LEU A 217 8.82 -8.32 20.45
N ASN A 218 8.56 -7.50 21.49
CA ASN A 218 7.74 -6.29 21.45
C ASN A 218 6.33 -6.53 20.89
N PHE A 219 5.71 -7.68 21.19
CA PHE A 219 4.30 -7.91 20.92
C PHE A 219 3.43 -7.29 22.01
N GLU A 220 2.30 -6.72 21.60
CA GLU A 220 1.35 -6.12 22.53
C GLU A 220 0.46 -7.18 23.20
N LYS A 221 0.13 -8.24 22.47
CA LYS A 221 -0.80 -9.28 22.92
C LYS A 221 -0.22 -10.67 22.70
N ILE A 222 -0.86 -11.65 23.30
CA ILE A 222 -0.59 -13.08 23.15
C ILE A 222 -1.90 -13.76 22.78
N TYR A 223 -1.87 -14.73 21.85
CA TYR A 223 -3.06 -15.53 21.54
C TYR A 223 -3.58 -16.27 22.78
N ASN A 224 -4.87 -16.14 23.02
CA ASN A 224 -5.54 -16.77 24.17
C ASN A 224 -5.85 -18.25 23.94
N ASN A 225 -5.81 -18.71 22.69
CA ASN A 225 -6.07 -20.10 22.32
C ASN A 225 -4.94 -20.62 21.44
N SER A 226 -4.33 -21.74 21.81
CA SER A 226 -3.19 -22.32 21.10
C SER A 226 -3.54 -22.89 19.74
N LEU A 227 -4.78 -23.36 19.57
CA LEU A 227 -5.25 -23.88 18.29
C LEU A 227 -5.44 -22.76 17.27
N ASP A 228 -6.01 -21.64 17.71
CA ASP A 228 -6.16 -20.42 16.93
C ASP A 228 -4.79 -19.82 16.54
N ALA A 229 -3.86 -19.76 17.49
CA ALA A 229 -2.51 -19.18 17.30
C ALA A 229 -1.72 -19.78 16.14
N VAL A 230 -1.91 -21.06 15.84
CA VAL A 230 -1.20 -21.76 14.74
C VAL A 230 -2.04 -21.84 13.46
N SER A 231 -3.33 -21.50 13.54
CA SER A 231 -4.30 -21.57 12.44
C SER A 231 -4.56 -20.21 11.79
N ASP A 232 -4.48 -19.13 12.56
CA ASP A 232 -4.86 -17.78 12.11
C ASP A 232 -3.99 -17.29 10.94
N ARG A 233 -4.69 -16.79 9.92
CA ARG A 233 -4.13 -16.10 8.74
C ARG A 233 -4.93 -14.85 8.40
N ASP A 234 -5.79 -14.38 9.31
CA ASP A 234 -6.64 -13.20 9.07
C ASP A 234 -5.78 -11.97 8.74
N TYR A 235 -4.69 -11.76 9.47
CA TYR A 235 -3.77 -10.65 9.24
C TYR A 235 -3.12 -10.66 7.84
N ILE A 236 -2.95 -11.84 7.22
CA ILE A 236 -2.47 -11.99 5.84
C ILE A 236 -3.58 -11.62 4.85
N MET A 237 -4.80 -12.15 5.05
CA MET A 237 -5.95 -11.84 4.21
C MET A 237 -6.30 -10.35 4.28
N GLU A 238 -6.21 -9.74 5.45
CA GLU A 238 -6.41 -8.31 5.64
C GLU A 238 -5.31 -7.48 4.98
N PHE A 239 -4.03 -7.92 5.07
CA PHE A 239 -2.94 -7.26 4.33
C PHE A 239 -3.23 -7.27 2.83
N LEU A 240 -3.55 -8.43 2.26
CA LEU A 240 -3.86 -8.56 0.84
C LEU A 240 -5.09 -7.76 0.43
N SER A 241 -6.09 -7.65 1.31
CA SER A 241 -7.28 -6.81 1.09
C SER A 241 -6.92 -5.33 1.08
N ALA A 242 -6.15 -4.86 2.06
CA ALA A 242 -5.66 -3.48 2.12
C ALA A 242 -4.78 -3.15 0.91
N ALA A 243 -3.86 -4.05 0.55
CA ALA A 243 -3.01 -3.94 -0.62
C ALA A 243 -3.82 -3.87 -1.93
N SER A 244 -4.87 -4.68 -2.06
CA SER A 244 -5.75 -4.65 -3.24
C SER A 244 -6.47 -3.30 -3.37
N MET A 245 -7.00 -2.75 -2.28
CA MET A 245 -7.64 -1.42 -2.30
C MET A 245 -6.64 -0.31 -2.64
N LEU A 246 -5.46 -0.33 -2.05
CA LEU A 246 -4.37 0.61 -2.38
C LEU A 246 -4.02 0.54 -3.88
N MET A 247 -3.84 -0.67 -4.42
CA MET A 247 -3.52 -0.84 -5.84
C MET A 247 -4.66 -0.37 -6.76
N VAL A 248 -5.93 -0.50 -6.34
CA VAL A 248 -7.07 0.10 -7.07
C VAL A 248 -6.97 1.62 -7.10
N HIS A 249 -6.59 2.28 -5.99
CA HIS A 249 -6.38 3.72 -5.97
C HIS A 249 -5.22 4.14 -6.88
N LEU A 250 -4.10 3.42 -6.84
CA LEU A 250 -2.96 3.66 -7.74
C LEU A 250 -3.30 3.38 -9.21
N SER A 251 -4.14 2.37 -9.48
CA SER A 251 -4.62 2.07 -10.84
C SER A 251 -5.46 3.22 -11.40
N ARG A 252 -6.33 3.83 -10.58
CA ARG A 252 -7.12 5.00 -11.00
C ARG A 252 -6.23 6.21 -11.28
N LEU A 253 -5.27 6.50 -10.41
CA LEU A 253 -4.30 7.57 -10.63
C LEU A 253 -3.47 7.30 -11.90
N SER A 254 -3.11 6.03 -12.14
CA SER A 254 -2.41 5.60 -13.36
C SER A 254 -3.23 5.85 -14.62
N GLU A 255 -4.52 5.50 -14.60
CA GLU A 255 -5.43 5.74 -15.73
C GLU A 255 -5.51 7.23 -16.08
N GLU A 256 -5.70 8.09 -15.08
CA GLU A 256 -5.75 9.53 -15.29
C GLU A 256 -4.40 10.08 -15.77
N THR A 257 -3.27 9.61 -15.21
CA THR A 257 -1.95 10.00 -15.69
C THR A 257 -1.72 9.63 -17.15
N ILE A 258 -2.15 8.43 -17.58
CA ILE A 258 -2.07 7.97 -18.97
C ILE A 258 -2.93 8.87 -19.89
N LEU A 259 -4.16 9.18 -19.49
CA LEU A 259 -5.01 10.11 -20.21
C LEU A 259 -4.35 11.49 -20.31
N TRP A 260 -3.89 12.06 -19.19
CA TRP A 260 -3.32 13.40 -19.14
C TRP A 260 -2.04 13.56 -19.97
N CYS A 261 -1.20 12.54 -20.08
CA CYS A 261 0.01 12.59 -20.90
C CYS A 261 -0.21 12.18 -22.36
N SER A 262 -1.41 11.71 -22.75
CA SER A 262 -1.74 11.41 -24.12
C SER A 262 -1.70 12.68 -24.98
N ARG A 263 -1.50 12.52 -26.30
CA ARG A 263 -1.47 13.65 -27.25
C ARG A 263 -2.78 14.43 -27.28
N GLU A 264 -3.89 13.75 -27.07
CA GLU A 264 -5.25 14.31 -27.07
C GLU A 264 -5.49 15.24 -25.89
N PHE A 265 -5.02 14.87 -24.69
CA PHE A 265 -5.11 15.71 -23.49
C PHE A 265 -3.91 16.66 -23.37
N SER A 266 -2.71 16.15 -23.42
CA SER A 266 -1.46 16.92 -23.25
C SER A 266 -1.43 17.80 -21.98
N PHE A 267 -2.12 17.39 -20.91
CA PHE A 267 -2.22 18.14 -19.65
C PHE A 267 -0.94 18.05 -18.85
N VAL A 268 -0.24 16.93 -18.95
CA VAL A 268 1.04 16.71 -18.26
C VAL A 268 2.09 16.15 -19.21
N GLU A 269 3.34 16.37 -18.87
CA GLU A 269 4.49 15.71 -19.45
C GLU A 269 5.23 14.96 -18.35
N LEU A 270 5.46 13.67 -18.57
CA LEU A 270 6.25 12.85 -17.67
C LEU A 270 7.75 13.07 -17.94
N ASP A 271 8.58 12.93 -16.90
CA ASP A 271 10.03 12.99 -17.07
C ASP A 271 10.53 11.83 -17.95
N ASP A 272 11.56 12.06 -18.73
CA ASP A 272 12.16 11.06 -19.62
C ASP A 272 12.68 9.84 -18.83
N ALA A 273 13.12 10.06 -17.60
CA ALA A 273 13.57 8.99 -16.71
C ALA A 273 12.46 8.01 -16.29
N HIS A 274 11.19 8.40 -16.45
CA HIS A 274 10.02 7.58 -16.09
C HIS A 274 9.23 7.07 -17.31
N CYS A 275 9.81 7.17 -18.50
CA CYS A 275 9.18 6.80 -19.77
C CYS A 275 10.10 5.90 -20.58
N THR A 276 9.51 5.16 -21.52
CA THR A 276 10.29 4.49 -22.57
C THR A 276 9.95 5.06 -23.94
N GLY A 277 10.90 4.90 -24.87
CA GLY A 277 10.71 5.25 -26.28
C GLY A 277 10.25 4.04 -27.11
N SER A 278 10.21 4.24 -28.41
CA SER A 278 9.97 3.18 -29.39
C SER A 278 11.22 2.97 -30.24
N SER A 279 11.60 1.72 -30.47
CA SER A 279 12.71 1.38 -31.37
C SER A 279 12.41 1.73 -32.83
N MET A 280 11.13 1.93 -33.18
CA MET A 280 10.67 2.21 -34.54
C MET A 280 10.18 3.64 -34.75
N MET A 281 9.60 4.24 -33.67
CA MET A 281 8.97 5.57 -33.74
C MET A 281 9.71 6.56 -32.82
N PRO A 282 10.64 7.39 -33.39
CA PRO A 282 11.52 8.26 -32.58
C PRO A 282 10.79 9.30 -31.73
N GLN A 283 9.57 9.69 -32.10
CA GLN A 283 8.75 10.68 -31.40
C GLN A 283 7.93 10.11 -30.23
N LYS A 284 7.90 8.77 -30.08
CA LYS A 284 7.02 8.10 -29.13
C LYS A 284 7.61 8.08 -27.72
N LYS A 285 6.82 8.48 -26.74
CA LYS A 285 7.13 8.47 -25.31
C LYS A 285 5.98 7.78 -24.57
N ASN A 286 6.27 6.65 -23.95
CA ASN A 286 5.26 5.78 -23.34
C ASN A 286 5.19 5.98 -21.81
N PRO A 287 3.99 5.99 -21.21
CA PRO A 287 3.81 6.09 -19.75
C PRO A 287 3.89 4.71 -19.07
N ASP A 288 4.96 3.94 -19.34
CA ASP A 288 5.08 2.53 -18.95
C ASP A 288 4.92 2.29 -17.44
N VAL A 289 5.40 3.21 -16.61
CA VAL A 289 5.24 3.12 -15.16
C VAL A 289 3.77 3.06 -14.78
N SER A 290 2.96 3.98 -15.31
CA SER A 290 1.51 4.02 -15.03
C SER A 290 0.80 2.79 -15.60
N GLU A 291 1.16 2.33 -16.79
CA GLU A 291 0.59 1.13 -17.40
C GLU A 291 0.90 -0.12 -16.57
N LEU A 292 2.15 -0.26 -16.11
CA LEU A 292 2.56 -1.40 -15.28
C LEU A 292 1.88 -1.39 -13.90
N VAL A 293 1.77 -0.24 -13.24
CA VAL A 293 1.06 -0.15 -11.95
C VAL A 293 -0.41 -0.52 -12.12
N ARG A 294 -1.07 -0.02 -13.17
CA ARG A 294 -2.43 -0.40 -13.54
C ARG A 294 -2.56 -1.91 -13.76
N GLY A 295 -1.64 -2.52 -14.51
CA GLY A 295 -1.62 -3.95 -14.80
C GLY A 295 -1.36 -4.82 -13.56
N LYS A 296 -0.38 -4.42 -12.71
CA LYS A 296 -0.01 -5.14 -11.47
C LYS A 296 -1.13 -5.18 -10.42
N THR A 297 -2.11 -4.29 -10.50
CA THR A 297 -3.29 -4.30 -9.63
C THR A 297 -4.03 -5.63 -9.70
N GLY A 298 -4.20 -6.20 -10.90
CA GLY A 298 -4.84 -7.51 -11.07
C GLY A 298 -4.07 -8.65 -10.40
N ARG A 299 -2.72 -8.57 -10.37
CA ARG A 299 -1.87 -9.55 -9.72
C ARG A 299 -2.09 -9.57 -8.19
N VAL A 300 -2.12 -8.41 -7.55
CA VAL A 300 -2.36 -8.30 -6.10
C VAL A 300 -3.77 -8.77 -5.72
N ILE A 301 -4.79 -8.42 -6.51
CA ILE A 301 -6.16 -8.93 -6.34
C ILE A 301 -6.19 -10.47 -6.48
N GLY A 302 -5.44 -11.03 -7.44
CA GLY A 302 -5.30 -12.47 -7.62
C GLY A 302 -4.77 -13.18 -6.38
N HIS A 303 -3.76 -12.61 -5.70
CA HIS A 303 -3.22 -13.16 -4.45
C HIS A 303 -4.23 -13.14 -3.31
N LEU A 304 -5.05 -12.09 -3.18
CA LEU A 304 -6.14 -12.06 -2.21
C LEU A 304 -7.14 -13.19 -2.47
N MET A 305 -7.56 -13.37 -3.72
CA MET A 305 -8.51 -14.43 -4.10
C MET A 305 -7.93 -15.82 -3.85
N ALA A 306 -6.66 -16.04 -4.16
CA ALA A 306 -5.96 -17.28 -3.89
C ALA A 306 -5.95 -17.60 -2.38
N MET A 307 -5.56 -16.64 -1.55
CA MET A 307 -5.48 -16.81 -0.10
C MET A 307 -6.84 -17.12 0.53
N LEU A 308 -7.90 -16.36 0.19
CA LEU A 308 -9.26 -16.62 0.64
C LEU A 308 -9.74 -18.02 0.22
N THR A 309 -9.37 -18.45 -0.97
CA THR A 309 -9.74 -19.78 -1.50
C THR A 309 -8.99 -20.89 -0.77
N THR A 310 -7.72 -20.70 -0.45
CA THR A 310 -6.91 -21.67 0.30
C THR A 310 -7.48 -21.89 1.70
N VAL A 311 -7.76 -20.82 2.44
CA VAL A 311 -8.17 -20.91 3.85
C VAL A 311 -9.61 -21.38 4.04
N LYS A 312 -10.54 -21.05 3.13
CA LYS A 312 -12.00 -21.22 3.28
C LYS A 312 -12.50 -22.61 3.72
N GLY A 313 -11.75 -23.65 3.50
CA GLY A 313 -12.18 -25.03 3.76
C GLY A 313 -11.24 -25.81 4.65
N LEU A 314 -10.21 -25.17 5.20
CA LEU A 314 -9.24 -25.86 6.05
C LEU A 314 -9.80 -26.11 7.46
N PRO A 315 -9.54 -27.29 8.04
CA PRO A 315 -9.75 -27.49 9.48
C PRO A 315 -8.77 -26.65 10.29
N LEU A 316 -9.07 -26.49 11.59
CA LEU A 316 -8.19 -25.76 12.50
C LEU A 316 -6.80 -26.38 12.64
N ALA A 317 -5.91 -25.67 13.30
CA ALA A 317 -4.47 -25.93 13.40
C ALA A 317 -3.74 -25.78 12.06
N TYR A 318 -2.60 -26.42 11.89
CA TYR A 318 -1.78 -26.31 10.71
C TYR A 318 -2.03 -27.45 9.73
N ASN A 319 -2.26 -27.09 8.47
CA ASN A 319 -2.26 -28.01 7.33
C ASN A 319 -1.21 -27.49 6.33
N LYS A 320 -0.60 -28.38 5.56
CA LYS A 320 0.46 -28.02 4.60
C LYS A 320 0.00 -26.99 3.57
N ASP A 321 -1.30 -26.91 3.29
CA ASP A 321 -1.96 -25.87 2.47
C ASP A 321 -1.59 -24.44 2.92
N LEU A 322 -1.39 -24.24 4.23
CA LEU A 322 -0.98 -22.94 4.78
C LEU A 322 0.45 -22.53 4.39
N GLN A 323 1.23 -23.36 3.68
CA GLN A 323 2.48 -22.96 3.07
C GLN A 323 2.25 -21.96 1.92
N GLU A 324 1.09 -22.05 1.25
CA GLU A 324 0.67 -21.14 0.17
C GLU A 324 0.39 -19.70 0.64
N ASP A 325 0.39 -19.46 1.97
CA ASP A 325 0.22 -18.13 2.54
C ASP A 325 1.38 -17.19 2.21
N LYS A 326 2.59 -17.71 1.91
CA LYS A 326 3.83 -16.94 1.83
C LYS A 326 4.11 -16.35 0.45
N GLU A 327 4.08 -17.16 -0.60
CA GLU A 327 4.46 -16.69 -1.95
C GLU A 327 3.57 -15.53 -2.40
N GLY A 328 2.25 -15.66 -2.20
CA GLY A 328 1.30 -14.61 -2.57
C GLY A 328 1.47 -13.30 -1.82
N ILE A 329 1.69 -13.36 -0.49
CA ILE A 329 1.89 -12.15 0.29
C ILE A 329 3.25 -11.51 0.02
N PHE A 330 4.30 -12.30 -0.16
CA PHE A 330 5.63 -11.78 -0.46
C PHE A 330 5.66 -11.02 -1.79
N ASP A 331 5.05 -11.59 -2.81
CA ASP A 331 4.91 -10.96 -4.11
C ASP A 331 4.04 -9.70 -4.08
N ALA A 332 2.93 -9.73 -3.33
CA ALA A 332 2.06 -8.57 -3.14
C ALA A 332 2.80 -7.44 -2.41
N ILE A 333 3.57 -7.74 -1.36
CA ILE A 333 4.40 -6.78 -0.63
C ILE A 333 5.39 -6.10 -1.57
N ASP A 334 6.16 -6.87 -2.33
CA ASP A 334 7.16 -6.33 -3.26
C ASP A 334 6.50 -5.47 -4.34
N THR A 335 5.37 -5.94 -4.90
CA THR A 335 4.60 -5.22 -5.92
C THR A 335 4.08 -3.87 -5.39
N VAL A 336 3.51 -3.84 -4.20
CA VAL A 336 2.98 -2.63 -3.56
C VAL A 336 4.10 -1.64 -3.26
N LYS A 337 5.20 -2.10 -2.64
CA LYS A 337 6.34 -1.25 -2.30
C LYS A 337 6.95 -0.58 -3.52
N PHE A 338 7.19 -1.36 -4.59
CA PHE A 338 7.70 -0.80 -5.85
C PHE A 338 6.73 0.19 -6.48
N SER A 339 5.44 -0.14 -6.51
CA SER A 339 4.43 0.73 -7.11
C SER A 339 4.33 2.09 -6.40
N LEU A 340 4.35 2.10 -5.07
CA LEU A 340 4.36 3.33 -4.27
C LEU A 340 5.62 4.18 -4.53
N ALA A 341 6.79 3.53 -4.48
CA ALA A 341 8.07 4.23 -4.63
C ALA A 341 8.23 4.88 -6.02
N VAL A 342 7.92 4.14 -7.09
CA VAL A 342 8.03 4.69 -8.45
C VAL A 342 6.99 5.79 -8.71
N TYR A 343 5.81 5.67 -8.12
CA TYR A 343 4.76 6.68 -8.30
C TYR A 343 5.08 8.00 -7.60
N ALA A 344 5.67 7.96 -6.42
CA ALA A 344 6.15 9.16 -5.75
C ALA A 344 7.21 9.91 -6.58
N GLN A 345 8.14 9.18 -7.20
CA GLN A 345 9.13 9.77 -8.10
C GLN A 345 8.50 10.33 -9.38
N LEU A 346 7.56 9.60 -9.98
CA LEU A 346 6.85 10.05 -11.18
C LEU A 346 6.12 11.38 -10.95
N LEU A 347 5.42 11.51 -9.81
CA LEU A 347 4.72 12.77 -9.47
C LEU A 347 5.68 13.94 -9.28
N ARG A 348 6.80 13.74 -8.59
CA ARG A 348 7.81 14.80 -8.40
C ARG A 348 8.46 15.25 -9.71
N GLY A 349 8.63 14.34 -10.65
CA GLY A 349 9.17 14.63 -12.00
C GLY A 349 8.16 15.17 -13.00
N MET A 350 6.86 15.11 -12.69
CA MET A 350 5.79 15.50 -13.62
C MET A 350 5.76 17.01 -13.87
N LYS A 351 5.63 17.40 -15.13
CA LYS A 351 5.40 18.78 -15.56
C LYS A 351 3.95 18.98 -15.96
N VAL A 352 3.32 20.03 -15.47
CA VAL A 352 1.94 20.38 -15.81
C VAL A 352 1.94 21.44 -16.91
N ASN A 353 1.19 21.20 -17.97
CA ASN A 353 1.00 22.09 -19.10
C ASN A 353 -0.16 23.05 -18.82
N GLN A 354 0.08 24.06 -18.01
CA GLN A 354 -0.91 25.01 -17.51
C GLN A 354 -1.74 25.67 -18.64
N GLU A 355 -1.06 26.08 -19.72
CA GLU A 355 -1.71 26.71 -20.87
C GLU A 355 -2.67 25.77 -21.61
N VAL A 356 -2.35 24.46 -21.67
CA VAL A 356 -3.22 23.47 -22.26
C VAL A 356 -4.45 23.23 -21.40
N MET A 357 -4.26 23.11 -20.08
CA MET A 357 -5.36 22.97 -19.13
C MET A 357 -6.24 24.22 -19.15
N LYS A 358 -5.66 25.42 -19.19
CA LYS A 358 -6.40 26.69 -19.28
C LYS A 358 -7.27 26.75 -20.53
N ARG A 359 -6.70 26.46 -21.70
CA ARG A 359 -7.50 26.40 -22.95
C ARG A 359 -8.64 25.39 -22.86
N ALA A 360 -8.42 24.25 -22.22
CA ALA A 360 -9.44 23.23 -22.09
C ALA A 360 -10.65 23.67 -21.23
N VAL A 361 -10.50 24.70 -20.38
CA VAL A 361 -11.62 25.29 -19.60
C VAL A 361 -12.21 26.51 -20.25
N THR A 362 -11.44 27.28 -21.05
CA THR A 362 -11.92 28.50 -21.72
C THR A 362 -12.51 28.20 -23.09
N GLU A 363 -12.03 27.17 -23.79
CA GLU A 363 -12.60 26.68 -25.05
C GLU A 363 -13.60 25.55 -24.76
N ASP A 364 -14.64 25.85 -23.95
CA ASP A 364 -15.64 24.90 -23.47
C ASP A 364 -16.86 25.64 -22.89
N PHE A 365 -17.87 24.88 -22.47
CA PHE A 365 -19.05 25.35 -21.77
C PHE A 365 -19.13 24.89 -20.32
N SER A 366 -18.02 24.56 -19.71
CA SER A 366 -17.94 24.06 -18.32
C SER A 366 -18.39 25.11 -17.28
N ASN A 367 -18.44 26.37 -17.66
CA ASN A 367 -18.96 27.50 -16.88
C ASN A 367 -20.49 27.74 -17.06
N ALA A 368 -21.17 26.96 -17.85
CA ALA A 368 -22.61 27.11 -18.08
C ALA A 368 -23.46 26.96 -16.80
N THR A 369 -22.99 26.15 -15.84
CA THR A 369 -23.62 26.04 -14.51
C THR A 369 -23.54 27.37 -13.75
N ASP A 370 -22.42 28.07 -13.84
CA ASP A 370 -22.19 29.34 -13.18
C ASP A 370 -23.08 30.46 -13.79
N LEU A 371 -23.32 30.36 -15.09
CA LEU A 371 -24.32 31.21 -15.77
C LEU A 371 -25.75 31.02 -15.21
N ALA A 372 -26.15 29.76 -15.00
CA ALA A 372 -27.43 29.46 -14.38
C ALA A 372 -27.50 29.94 -12.92
N ASP A 373 -26.44 29.68 -12.12
CA ASP A 373 -26.33 30.10 -10.73
C ASP A 373 -26.37 31.63 -10.59
N TYR A 374 -25.77 32.36 -11.55
CA TYR A 374 -25.85 33.82 -11.60
C TYR A 374 -27.30 34.29 -11.69
N LEU A 375 -28.06 33.73 -12.56
CA LEU A 375 -29.51 34.10 -12.72
C LEU A 375 -30.31 33.72 -11.47
N VAL A 376 -30.01 32.60 -10.83
CA VAL A 376 -30.67 32.19 -9.58
C VAL A 376 -30.40 33.20 -8.47
N LYS A 377 -29.15 33.67 -8.34
CA LYS A 377 -28.77 34.71 -7.38
C LYS A 377 -29.46 36.06 -7.65
N LYS A 378 -29.89 36.32 -8.90
CA LYS A 378 -30.69 37.47 -9.29
C LYS A 378 -32.22 37.21 -9.15
N GLY A 379 -32.64 36.06 -8.57
CA GLY A 379 -34.04 35.76 -8.24
C GLY A 379 -34.79 34.88 -9.24
N MET A 380 -34.12 34.37 -10.28
CA MET A 380 -34.76 33.45 -11.25
C MET A 380 -34.88 32.05 -10.65
N PRO A 381 -36.03 31.35 -10.77
CA PRO A 381 -36.13 29.96 -10.37
C PRO A 381 -35.10 29.06 -11.13
N PHE A 382 -34.48 28.12 -10.45
CA PHE A 382 -33.37 27.31 -10.99
C PHE A 382 -33.69 26.63 -12.34
N ARG A 383 -34.89 26.05 -12.49
CA ARG A 383 -35.29 25.41 -13.76
C ARG A 383 -35.37 26.40 -14.95
N GLN A 384 -35.77 27.62 -14.69
CA GLN A 384 -35.78 28.67 -15.69
C GLN A 384 -34.38 29.16 -16.01
N ALA A 385 -33.55 29.36 -14.99
CA ALA A 385 -32.16 29.74 -15.13
C ALA A 385 -31.35 28.69 -15.93
N HIS A 386 -31.57 27.41 -15.65
CA HIS A 386 -30.98 26.29 -16.40
C HIS A 386 -31.44 26.30 -17.87
N ALA A 387 -32.74 26.56 -18.15
CA ALA A 387 -33.22 26.63 -19.50
C ALA A 387 -32.63 27.83 -20.28
N VAL A 388 -32.45 28.98 -19.62
CA VAL A 388 -31.79 30.17 -20.21
C VAL A 388 -30.32 29.88 -20.49
N SER A 389 -29.62 29.27 -19.54
CA SER A 389 -28.21 28.84 -19.73
C SER A 389 -28.08 27.88 -20.90
N GLY A 390 -28.94 26.88 -21.01
CA GLY A 390 -28.97 25.95 -22.15
C GLY A 390 -29.19 26.65 -23.51
N LYS A 391 -30.05 27.68 -23.55
CA LYS A 391 -30.23 28.49 -24.75
C LYS A 391 -28.97 29.30 -25.09
N ALA A 392 -28.29 29.85 -24.10
CA ALA A 392 -27.01 30.55 -24.31
C ALA A 392 -25.95 29.63 -24.89
N VAL A 393 -25.80 28.42 -24.35
CA VAL A 393 -24.87 27.39 -24.89
C VAL A 393 -25.23 27.03 -26.32
N HIS A 394 -26.51 26.76 -26.60
CA HIS A 394 -26.99 26.44 -27.96
C HIS A 394 -26.68 27.56 -28.95
N TYR A 395 -26.99 28.80 -28.56
CA TYR A 395 -26.68 30.00 -29.36
C TYR A 395 -25.17 30.11 -29.65
N CYS A 396 -24.33 29.90 -28.64
CA CYS A 396 -22.90 29.95 -28.83
C CYS A 396 -22.35 28.87 -29.75
N ILE A 397 -22.91 27.64 -29.69
CA ILE A 397 -22.59 26.56 -30.63
C ILE A 397 -22.93 26.93 -32.06
N GLU A 398 -24.10 27.48 -32.31
CA GLU A 398 -24.56 27.94 -33.64
C GLU A 398 -23.69 29.06 -34.18
N GLN A 399 -23.29 30.00 -33.33
CA GLN A 399 -22.43 31.14 -33.70
C GLN A 399 -20.94 30.81 -33.66
N LYS A 400 -20.51 29.57 -33.31
CA LYS A 400 -19.13 29.10 -33.20
C LYS A 400 -18.26 29.97 -32.30
N LYS A 401 -18.77 30.31 -31.11
CA LYS A 401 -18.11 31.11 -30.07
C LYS A 401 -18.36 30.51 -28.68
N TRP A 402 -17.69 31.03 -27.68
CA TRP A 402 -17.83 30.63 -26.28
C TRP A 402 -18.70 31.59 -25.50
N LEU A 403 -19.10 31.25 -24.27
CA LEU A 403 -19.95 32.12 -23.44
C LEU A 403 -19.27 33.45 -23.13
N GLU A 404 -17.95 33.46 -22.96
CA GLU A 404 -17.13 34.66 -22.69
C GLU A 404 -17.14 35.65 -23.88
N ASP A 405 -17.36 35.17 -25.12
CA ASP A 405 -17.38 35.95 -26.33
C ASP A 405 -18.71 36.66 -26.56
N MET A 406 -19.75 36.29 -25.79
CA MET A 406 -21.08 36.93 -25.93
C MET A 406 -21.00 38.40 -25.57
N THR A 407 -21.71 39.24 -26.36
CA THR A 407 -21.90 40.66 -26.03
C THR A 407 -22.96 40.83 -24.94
N MET A 408 -23.04 42.02 -24.34
CA MET A 408 -24.08 42.30 -23.35
C MET A 408 -25.49 42.29 -23.98
N GLU A 409 -25.64 42.74 -25.22
CA GLU A 409 -26.90 42.73 -25.97
C GLU A 409 -27.35 41.28 -26.17
N GLU A 410 -26.43 40.34 -26.47
CA GLU A 410 -26.73 38.92 -26.63
C GLU A 410 -27.18 38.31 -25.32
N PHE A 411 -26.48 38.56 -24.20
CA PHE A 411 -26.92 38.12 -22.89
C PHE A 411 -28.29 38.66 -22.53
N GLN A 412 -28.50 39.96 -22.71
CA GLN A 412 -29.77 40.63 -22.37
C GLN A 412 -30.93 40.16 -23.25
N SER A 413 -30.66 39.72 -24.49
CA SER A 413 -31.70 39.14 -25.35
C SER A 413 -32.26 37.83 -24.81
N LEU A 414 -31.45 37.08 -24.01
CA LEU A 414 -31.86 35.84 -23.38
C LEU A 414 -32.53 36.07 -22.02
N SER A 415 -32.08 37.09 -21.27
CA SER A 415 -32.69 37.49 -20.01
C SER A 415 -32.28 38.93 -19.63
N PRO A 416 -33.21 39.80 -19.25
CA PRO A 416 -32.92 41.16 -18.77
C PRO A 416 -32.20 41.15 -17.41
N LEU A 417 -32.11 40.02 -16.71
CA LEU A 417 -31.38 39.88 -15.43
C LEU A 417 -29.86 39.83 -15.58
N PHE A 418 -29.34 39.65 -16.81
CA PHE A 418 -27.93 39.72 -17.05
C PHE A 418 -27.42 41.17 -16.93
N GLY A 419 -26.58 41.43 -15.93
CA GLY A 419 -25.90 42.69 -15.71
C GLY A 419 -24.48 42.71 -16.28
N ALA A 420 -23.82 43.87 -16.22
CA ALA A 420 -22.45 44.04 -16.74
C ALA A 420 -21.42 43.12 -16.07
N ASP A 421 -21.74 42.61 -14.88
CA ASP A 421 -20.93 41.72 -14.07
C ASP A 421 -20.92 40.25 -14.54
N ILE A 422 -21.76 39.91 -15.53
CA ILE A 422 -21.90 38.52 -16.00
C ILE A 422 -20.60 37.96 -16.58
N LYS A 423 -19.85 38.77 -17.35
CA LYS A 423 -18.60 38.31 -17.96
C LYS A 423 -17.57 37.92 -16.94
N GLU A 424 -17.43 38.66 -15.83
CA GLU A 424 -16.55 38.30 -14.73
C GLU A 424 -17.07 37.08 -13.97
N ALA A 425 -18.39 36.97 -13.80
CA ALA A 425 -19.03 35.90 -13.05
C ALA A 425 -18.79 34.51 -13.64
N ILE A 426 -18.62 34.42 -14.97
CA ILE A 426 -18.39 33.14 -15.69
C ILE A 426 -16.93 32.84 -16.03
N LEU A 427 -15.98 33.69 -15.62
CA LEU A 427 -14.56 33.36 -15.80
C LEU A 427 -14.20 32.10 -15.00
N PRO A 428 -13.38 31.20 -15.54
CA PRO A 428 -12.95 29.99 -14.83
C PRO A 428 -12.42 30.25 -13.43
N GLU A 429 -11.64 31.30 -13.24
CA GLU A 429 -11.08 31.74 -11.96
C GLU A 429 -12.19 32.11 -10.95
N THR A 430 -13.23 32.79 -11.42
CA THR A 430 -14.40 33.17 -10.59
C THR A 430 -15.25 31.94 -10.28
N CYS A 431 -15.45 31.06 -11.26
CA CYS A 431 -16.15 29.79 -11.07
C CYS A 431 -15.50 28.93 -9.98
N VAL A 432 -14.18 28.78 -10.02
CA VAL A 432 -13.42 28.09 -8.98
C VAL A 432 -13.52 28.81 -7.63
N LYS A 433 -13.27 30.13 -7.59
CA LYS A 433 -13.32 30.94 -6.36
C LYS A 433 -14.67 30.83 -5.63
N ASN A 434 -15.75 30.75 -6.36
CA ASN A 434 -17.11 30.72 -5.80
C ASN A 434 -17.51 29.36 -5.21
N ARG A 435 -16.82 28.27 -5.53
CA ARG A 435 -17.07 26.91 -5.00
C ARG A 435 -16.43 26.70 -3.63
N ASN A 436 -16.87 27.57 -2.68
CA ASN A 436 -16.28 27.69 -1.33
C ASN A 436 -17.04 26.88 -0.25
N SER A 437 -17.91 25.95 -0.63
CA SER A 437 -18.48 24.96 0.29
C SER A 437 -17.36 24.09 0.89
N PHE A 438 -17.57 23.55 2.08
CA PHE A 438 -16.59 22.65 2.73
C PHE A 438 -16.22 21.49 1.78
N GLY A 439 -14.93 21.29 1.54
CA GLY A 439 -14.42 20.30 0.59
C GLY A 439 -14.55 20.69 -0.89
N GLY A 440 -14.98 21.91 -1.21
CA GLY A 440 -15.05 22.42 -2.58
C GLY A 440 -13.67 22.74 -3.18
N THR A 441 -13.68 23.14 -4.45
CA THR A 441 -12.45 23.37 -5.22
C THR A 441 -11.90 24.80 -5.12
N SER A 442 -12.49 25.70 -4.31
CA SER A 442 -11.97 27.07 -4.21
C SER A 442 -10.55 27.08 -3.62
N TYR A 443 -9.76 28.11 -3.97
CA TYR A 443 -8.41 28.31 -3.45
C TYR A 443 -8.36 28.17 -1.92
N ARG A 444 -9.28 28.85 -1.23
CA ARG A 444 -9.38 28.77 0.24
C ARG A 444 -9.65 27.35 0.74
N GLN A 445 -10.51 26.59 0.09
CA GLN A 445 -10.85 25.24 0.53
C GLN A 445 -9.69 24.29 0.26
N VAL A 446 -8.94 24.47 -0.82
CA VAL A 446 -7.74 23.71 -1.11
C VAL A 446 -6.62 24.04 -0.12
N ASP A 447 -6.43 25.31 0.25
CA ASP A 447 -5.47 25.69 1.30
C ASP A 447 -5.77 24.99 2.63
N LEU A 448 -7.06 24.92 3.01
CA LEU A 448 -7.48 24.19 4.22
C LEU A 448 -7.23 22.68 4.10
N GLN A 449 -7.44 22.09 2.92
CA GLN A 449 -7.12 20.68 2.66
C GLN A 449 -5.61 20.41 2.76
N LEU A 450 -4.78 21.29 2.21
CA LEU A 450 -3.31 21.18 2.28
C LEU A 450 -2.81 21.33 3.73
N GLN A 451 -3.39 22.25 4.51
CA GLN A 451 -3.06 22.40 5.92
C GLN A 451 -3.41 21.13 6.69
N ALA A 452 -4.63 20.62 6.54
CA ALA A 452 -5.07 19.37 7.19
C ALA A 452 -4.22 18.16 6.76
N ALA A 453 -3.79 18.12 5.49
CA ALA A 453 -2.90 17.09 4.98
C ALA A 453 -1.53 17.10 5.68
N ARG A 454 -0.92 18.27 5.90
CA ARG A 454 0.35 18.37 6.63
C ARG A 454 0.22 17.92 8.08
N GLU A 455 -0.87 18.28 8.74
CA GLU A 455 -1.17 17.84 10.13
C GLU A 455 -1.33 16.32 10.19
N LEU A 456 -2.06 15.74 9.23
CA LEU A 456 -2.27 14.29 9.15
C LEU A 456 -0.96 13.55 8.86
N LEU A 457 -0.14 14.01 7.90
CA LEU A 457 1.18 13.45 7.62
C LEU A 457 2.08 13.41 8.88
N ALA A 458 2.05 14.48 9.68
CA ALA A 458 2.81 14.50 10.94
C ALA A 458 2.29 13.49 11.98
N ALA A 459 0.99 13.20 11.98
CA ALA A 459 0.39 12.19 12.84
C ALA A 459 0.68 10.77 12.36
N GLU A 460 0.57 10.52 11.05
CA GLU A 460 0.87 9.23 10.40
C GLU A 460 2.35 8.86 10.59
N ALA A 461 3.28 9.82 10.41
CA ALA A 461 4.71 9.63 10.66
C ALA A 461 4.99 9.17 12.10
N LYS A 462 4.34 9.79 13.09
CA LYS A 462 4.49 9.37 14.51
C LYS A 462 4.01 7.95 14.75
N LEU A 463 2.92 7.53 14.10
CA LEU A 463 2.39 6.15 14.20
C LEU A 463 3.37 5.15 13.57
N ALA A 464 3.87 5.44 12.37
CA ALA A 464 4.85 4.60 11.68
C ALA A 464 6.17 4.49 12.47
N ASP A 465 6.67 5.60 13.02
CA ASP A 465 7.89 5.61 13.86
C ASP A 465 7.68 4.86 15.18
N GLY A 466 6.53 4.99 15.81
CA GLY A 466 6.15 4.22 16.99
C GLY A 466 6.15 2.71 16.71
N ALA A 467 5.54 2.30 15.60
CA ALA A 467 5.54 0.90 15.17
C ALA A 467 6.95 0.41 14.77
N ALA A 468 7.75 1.24 14.11
CA ALA A 468 9.13 0.92 13.74
C ALA A 468 10.03 0.70 14.97
N SER A 469 9.86 1.52 16.01
CA SER A 469 10.64 1.39 17.26
C SER A 469 10.35 0.07 18.00
N ARG A 470 9.25 -0.59 17.70
CA ARG A 470 8.87 -1.90 18.27
C ARG A 470 9.39 -3.09 17.45
N GLN A 471 10.07 -2.87 16.33
CA GLN A 471 10.68 -3.94 15.57
C GLN A 471 11.93 -4.46 16.29
N VAL A 472 12.09 -5.79 16.33
CA VAL A 472 13.23 -6.43 16.93
C VAL A 472 14.40 -6.41 15.95
N ILE A 473 15.49 -5.80 16.34
CA ILE A 473 16.75 -5.83 15.60
C ILE A 473 17.71 -6.69 16.40
N VAL A 474 18.13 -7.82 15.85
CA VAL A 474 19.20 -8.66 16.41
C VAL A 474 20.51 -7.92 16.20
N LYS A 475 21.18 -7.54 17.30
CA LYS A 475 22.50 -6.88 17.28
C LYS A 475 23.60 -7.85 17.68
#